data_724f612f3512e088db12278ab852ac04
#
_entry.id   724f612f3512e088db12278ab852ac04
#
_cell.length_a   1.000
_cell.length_b   1.000
_cell.length_c   1.000
_cell.angle_alpha   90.00
_cell.angle_beta   90.00
_cell.angle_gamma   90.00
#
_symmetry.space_group_name_H-M   'P 1'
#
loop_
_entity.id
_entity.type
_entity.pdbx_description
1 polymer ?
#
loop_
_entity_poly.entity_id
_entity_poly.type
_entity_poly.pdbx_seq_one_letter_code
_entity_poly.pdbx_strand_id
1 'polypeptide(L)'
;MEEKSKKIIIDFGIRFTKVGFEEDSEPRKIIPTPQLVSLEDYFEERTKNFNILSYLKNSPQTKLEIEEFACYIINDVLLFFKTDTKFKLACVILFDLDLKENFKEIYLSFVKYIYETFPFISSIKIFPRNIFPVFVSGFFSGIILNSGYLFSSVTVVNNGLSFYSKKVGFGSCDIQKILYNIILSDQKCMEVIPLEDMESFKKKLVKHMDDILIRVSYIMNKKVSDEYKNELENKDPAKKVIYSNISYYDDIPAFNISFNSRVIVGEKLFGENSEENLAYIVLKTLLEKVPCEIRRKIGSNIILSGGMTMLNGFFQRFVDEISFVIHNNPEFLRLKGIKDDLHMHKIIFPRNILTWVGASLFLNFNNLNFGGNEINRNEKNVNKDTVETEIMNLIDNLRI
;
A
#
# COMPACT_ATOMS: atom_id res chain seq x y z
N MET A 1 -39.86 -5.64 8.75
CA MET A 1 -38.74 -4.73 8.51
C MET A 1 -37.49 -5.53 8.85
N GLU A 2 -36.74 -5.89 7.83
CA GLU A 2 -35.42 -6.52 8.07
C GLU A 2 -34.52 -5.52 8.81
N GLU A 3 -34.02 -5.90 9.97
CA GLU A 3 -33.03 -5.11 10.69
C GLU A 3 -31.79 -4.99 9.79
N LYS A 4 -31.55 -3.79 9.25
CA LYS A 4 -30.37 -3.52 8.44
C LYS A 4 -29.14 -3.78 9.30
N SER A 5 -28.43 -4.89 9.07
CA SER A 5 -27.16 -5.16 9.76
C SER A 5 -26.17 -4.07 9.37
N LYS A 6 -25.53 -3.42 10.35
CA LYS A 6 -24.43 -2.48 10.07
C LYS A 6 -23.22 -3.27 9.56
N LYS A 7 -22.49 -2.68 8.61
CA LYS A 7 -21.27 -3.30 8.06
C LYS A 7 -20.04 -2.57 8.55
N ILE A 8 -19.10 -3.33 9.09
CA ILE A 8 -17.76 -2.87 9.40
C ILE A 8 -16.84 -3.23 8.23
N ILE A 9 -16.01 -2.28 7.81
CA ILE A 9 -15.02 -2.45 6.76
C ILE A 9 -13.64 -2.47 7.40
N ILE A 10 -12.88 -3.54 7.16
CA ILE A 10 -11.50 -3.72 7.61
C ILE A 10 -10.60 -3.83 6.38
N ASP A 11 -9.85 -2.80 6.05
CA ASP A 11 -8.77 -2.84 5.05
C ASP A 11 -7.49 -3.30 5.75
N PHE A 12 -7.23 -4.61 5.69
CA PHE A 12 -6.07 -5.23 6.31
C PHE A 12 -4.81 -4.96 5.49
N GLY A 13 -4.11 -3.90 5.85
CA GLY A 13 -2.83 -3.56 5.23
C GLY A 13 -1.65 -4.11 6.03
N ILE A 14 -0.52 -4.34 5.37
CA ILE A 14 0.68 -4.90 6.00
C ILE A 14 1.31 -3.96 7.04
N ARG A 15 1.26 -2.67 6.82
CA ARG A 15 1.82 -1.67 7.76
C ARG A 15 0.74 -1.00 8.62
N PHE A 16 -0.41 -0.71 8.02
CA PHE A 16 -1.54 -0.09 8.69
C PHE A 16 -2.85 -0.72 8.24
N THR A 17 -3.67 -1.08 9.21
CA THR A 17 -5.05 -1.52 9.00
C THR A 17 -6.00 -0.34 9.19
N LYS A 18 -6.98 -0.16 8.29
CA LYS A 18 -7.98 0.89 8.36
C LYS A 18 -9.32 0.28 8.69
N VAL A 19 -10.04 0.87 9.62
CA VAL A 19 -11.30 0.35 10.15
C VAL A 19 -12.34 1.46 10.25
N GLY A 20 -13.56 1.15 9.88
CA GLY A 20 -14.71 2.06 9.99
C GLY A 20 -15.99 1.39 9.48
N PHE A 21 -17.09 2.13 9.44
CA PHE A 21 -18.39 1.62 8.98
C PHE A 21 -18.67 2.04 7.54
N GLU A 22 -19.53 1.27 6.85
CA GLU A 22 -19.93 1.57 5.47
C GLU A 22 -20.50 2.96 5.26
N GLU A 23 -21.07 3.57 6.31
CA GLU A 23 -21.67 4.91 6.27
C GLU A 23 -20.66 6.04 6.48
N ASP A 24 -19.41 5.72 6.89
CA ASP A 24 -18.38 6.71 7.15
C ASP A 24 -17.76 7.19 5.84
N SER A 25 -17.44 8.48 5.76
CA SER A 25 -16.73 9.08 4.60
C SER A 25 -15.25 8.72 4.55
N GLU A 26 -14.66 8.35 5.71
CA GLU A 26 -13.27 7.95 5.86
C GLU A 26 -13.14 6.93 7.00
N PRO A 27 -12.07 6.14 7.07
CA PRO A 27 -11.89 5.18 8.15
C PRO A 27 -11.81 5.90 9.49
N ARG A 28 -12.55 5.40 10.48
CA ARG A 28 -12.54 5.97 11.84
C ARG A 28 -11.19 5.81 12.51
N LYS A 29 -10.49 4.71 12.20
CA LYS A 29 -9.15 4.45 12.73
C LYS A 29 -8.22 3.90 11.68
N ILE A 30 -6.97 4.32 11.82
CA ILE A 30 -5.81 3.77 11.11
C ILE A 30 -4.87 3.25 12.20
N ILE A 31 -4.72 1.94 12.27
CA ILE A 31 -4.04 1.24 13.35
C ILE A 31 -2.79 0.57 12.78
N PRO A 32 -1.62 0.68 13.42
CA PRO A 32 -0.46 -0.11 13.03
C PRO A 32 -0.79 -1.60 13.06
N THR A 33 -0.57 -2.31 11.97
CA THR A 33 -0.67 -3.77 11.90
C THR A 33 0.53 -4.38 12.62
N PRO A 34 0.41 -5.51 13.33
CA PRO A 34 1.54 -6.23 13.89
C PRO A 34 2.63 -6.44 12.85
N GLN A 35 3.88 -6.36 13.28
CA GLN A 35 5.01 -6.45 12.36
C GLN A 35 5.15 -7.88 11.82
N LEU A 36 4.69 -8.09 10.59
CA LEU A 36 4.64 -9.40 9.93
C LEU A 36 5.97 -9.80 9.25
N VAL A 37 6.93 -8.89 9.16
CA VAL A 37 8.27 -9.11 8.60
C VAL A 37 9.33 -8.61 9.57
N SER A 38 10.47 -9.31 9.65
CA SER A 38 11.61 -8.86 10.44
C SER A 38 12.31 -7.72 9.71
N LEU A 39 12.01 -6.48 10.07
CA LEU A 39 12.61 -5.29 9.46
C LEU A 39 14.08 -5.15 9.84
N GLU A 40 14.43 -5.50 11.08
CA GLU A 40 15.82 -5.41 11.57
C GLU A 40 16.72 -6.30 10.71
N ASP A 41 16.36 -7.58 10.55
CA ASP A 41 17.12 -8.51 9.71
C ASP A 41 17.14 -8.06 8.24
N TYR A 42 16.00 -7.58 7.72
CA TYR A 42 15.92 -7.12 6.35
C TYR A 42 16.81 -5.90 6.08
N PHE A 43 16.90 -4.94 7.02
CA PHE A 43 17.72 -3.75 6.85
C PHE A 43 19.21 -4.04 7.00
N GLU A 44 19.58 -5.01 7.86
CA GLU A 44 20.97 -5.40 8.08
C GLU A 44 21.54 -6.25 6.93
N GLU A 45 20.70 -6.87 6.12
CA GLU A 45 21.19 -7.66 4.99
C GLU A 45 21.88 -6.80 3.93
N ARG A 46 23.11 -7.17 3.60
CA ARG A 46 23.98 -6.46 2.66
C ARG A 46 23.78 -6.86 1.20
N THR A 47 22.99 -7.90 0.92
CA THR A 47 22.72 -8.35 -0.45
C THR A 47 21.80 -7.41 -1.18
N LYS A 48 21.99 -7.27 -2.50
CA LYS A 48 21.11 -6.46 -3.36
C LYS A 48 19.75 -7.11 -3.65
N ASN A 49 19.46 -8.24 -3.01
CA ASN A 49 18.20 -8.96 -3.18
C ASN A 49 17.12 -8.31 -2.32
N PHE A 50 16.28 -7.50 -2.92
CA PHE A 50 15.13 -6.87 -2.29
C PHE A 50 13.94 -7.84 -2.17
N ASN A 51 14.15 -9.04 -1.60
CA ASN A 51 13.07 -9.99 -1.36
C ASN A 51 12.64 -9.94 0.12
N ILE A 52 11.90 -8.91 0.49
CA ILE A 52 11.40 -8.74 1.86
C ILE A 52 10.49 -9.89 2.31
N LEU A 53 9.87 -10.62 1.40
CA LEU A 53 9.00 -11.75 1.73
C LEU A 53 9.76 -12.94 2.34
N SER A 54 11.08 -13.04 2.11
CA SER A 54 11.93 -14.06 2.77
C SER A 54 12.06 -13.82 4.29
N TYR A 55 11.73 -12.61 4.77
CA TYR A 55 11.77 -12.23 6.19
C TYR A 55 10.39 -12.30 6.86
N LEU A 56 9.43 -12.96 6.23
CA LEU A 56 8.10 -13.13 6.76
C LEU A 56 8.14 -13.92 8.07
N LYS A 57 7.56 -13.37 9.11
CA LYS A 57 7.36 -14.04 10.38
C LYS A 57 6.17 -14.98 10.27
N ASN A 58 6.42 -16.28 10.21
CA ASN A 58 5.39 -17.32 10.22
C ASN A 58 5.62 -18.26 11.42
N SER A 59 5.33 -17.78 12.61
CA SER A 59 5.47 -18.50 13.86
C SER A 59 4.15 -18.57 14.62
N PRO A 60 3.98 -19.50 15.57
CA PRO A 60 2.83 -19.51 16.47
C PRO A 60 2.64 -18.17 17.22
N GLN A 61 3.73 -17.50 17.58
CA GLN A 61 3.68 -16.18 18.20
C GLN A 61 3.08 -15.12 17.27
N THR A 62 3.44 -15.14 15.99
CA THR A 62 2.86 -14.20 15.00
C THR A 62 1.35 -14.42 14.84
N LYS A 63 0.90 -15.68 14.86
CA LYS A 63 -0.55 -16.01 14.82
C LYS A 63 -1.27 -15.45 16.04
N LEU A 64 -0.69 -15.60 17.24
CA LEU A 64 -1.26 -15.03 18.46
C LEU A 64 -1.34 -13.50 18.41
N GLU A 65 -0.31 -12.82 17.95
CA GLU A 65 -0.30 -11.36 17.76
C GLU A 65 -1.40 -10.90 16.81
N ILE A 66 -1.70 -11.66 15.77
CA ILE A 66 -2.78 -11.38 14.81
C ILE A 66 -4.17 -11.60 15.46
N GLU A 67 -4.33 -12.60 16.30
CA GLU A 67 -5.56 -12.86 17.04
C GLU A 67 -5.83 -11.75 18.07
N GLU A 68 -4.82 -11.35 18.83
CA GLU A 68 -4.89 -10.20 19.75
C GLU A 68 -5.22 -8.90 19.01
N PHE A 69 -4.65 -8.70 17.84
CA PHE A 69 -4.94 -7.55 16.98
C PHE A 69 -6.38 -7.56 16.47
N ALA A 70 -6.89 -8.72 16.04
CA ALA A 70 -8.29 -8.86 15.64
C ALA A 70 -9.24 -8.56 16.79
N CYS A 71 -8.91 -9.06 18.00
CA CYS A 71 -9.64 -8.76 19.23
C CYS A 71 -9.66 -7.25 19.53
N TYR A 72 -8.50 -6.61 19.45
CA TYR A 72 -8.37 -5.16 19.65
C TYR A 72 -9.24 -4.37 18.68
N ILE A 73 -9.19 -4.68 17.38
CA ILE A 73 -9.98 -3.99 16.35
C ILE A 73 -11.47 -4.10 16.64
N ILE A 74 -11.97 -5.30 16.91
CA ILE A 74 -13.41 -5.53 17.11
C ILE A 74 -13.89 -4.89 18.41
N ASN A 75 -13.12 -5.01 19.49
CA ASN A 75 -13.47 -4.37 20.77
C ASN A 75 -13.47 -2.84 20.67
N ASP A 76 -12.50 -2.26 19.97
CA ASP A 76 -12.42 -0.83 19.74
C ASP A 76 -13.65 -0.33 18.94
N VAL A 77 -14.08 -1.08 17.94
CA VAL A 77 -15.33 -0.81 17.20
C VAL A 77 -16.54 -0.89 18.12
N LEU A 78 -16.60 -1.88 19.01
CA LEU A 78 -17.72 -2.06 19.95
C LEU A 78 -17.84 -0.90 20.94
N LEU A 79 -16.75 -0.25 21.34
CA LEU A 79 -16.77 0.93 22.19
C LEU A 79 -17.58 2.09 21.58
N PHE A 80 -17.74 2.13 20.27
CA PHE A 80 -18.61 3.09 19.59
C PHE A 80 -20.09 2.73 19.66
N PHE A 81 -20.44 1.46 19.92
CA PHE A 81 -21.81 1.00 20.13
C PHE A 81 -22.13 0.94 21.62
N LYS A 82 -22.22 2.07 22.29
CA LYS A 82 -22.73 2.10 23.65
C LYS A 82 -24.13 1.48 23.67
N THR A 83 -24.25 0.29 24.26
CA THR A 83 -25.42 -0.22 24.97
C THR A 83 -26.44 -1.14 24.31
N ASP A 84 -26.40 -1.51 23.03
CA ASP A 84 -27.43 -2.40 22.51
C ASP A 84 -26.88 -3.76 22.08
N THR A 85 -27.10 -4.79 22.93
CA THR A 85 -26.68 -6.20 22.71
C THR A 85 -27.44 -6.92 21.57
N LYS A 86 -28.31 -6.22 20.85
CA LYS A 86 -29.13 -6.76 19.75
C LYS A 86 -28.58 -6.50 18.35
N PHE A 87 -27.47 -5.79 18.22
CA PHE A 87 -26.91 -5.49 16.89
C PHE A 87 -26.23 -6.72 16.26
N LYS A 88 -26.65 -7.05 15.05
CA LYS A 88 -25.91 -7.93 14.15
C LYS A 88 -25.00 -7.10 13.27
N LEU A 89 -23.71 -7.44 13.24
CA LEU A 89 -22.72 -6.80 12.38
C LEU A 89 -22.34 -7.74 11.24
N ALA A 90 -22.24 -7.20 10.04
CA ALA A 90 -21.55 -7.85 8.95
C ALA A 90 -20.11 -7.32 8.87
N CYS A 91 -19.14 -8.21 8.74
CA CYS A 91 -17.73 -7.83 8.61
C CYS A 91 -17.31 -7.94 7.15
N VAL A 92 -16.76 -6.87 6.60
CA VAL A 92 -16.18 -6.83 5.24
C VAL A 92 -14.68 -6.67 5.37
N ILE A 93 -13.93 -7.68 4.93
CA ILE A 93 -12.49 -7.72 5.06
C ILE A 93 -11.85 -7.61 3.67
N LEU A 94 -10.90 -6.69 3.52
CA LEU A 94 -10.18 -6.44 2.28
C LEU A 94 -8.76 -6.98 2.41
N PHE A 95 -8.45 -8.00 1.60
CA PHE A 95 -7.13 -8.58 1.54
C PHE A 95 -6.40 -8.26 0.23
N ASP A 96 -5.08 -8.26 0.30
CA ASP A 96 -4.23 -8.12 -0.87
C ASP A 96 -4.06 -9.48 -1.56
N LEU A 97 -4.64 -9.61 -2.76
CA LEU A 97 -4.55 -10.85 -3.54
C LEU A 97 -3.12 -11.20 -3.95
N ASP A 98 -2.33 -10.18 -4.22
CA ASP A 98 -0.94 -10.38 -4.62
C ASP A 98 -0.07 -10.99 -3.51
N LEU A 99 -0.58 -10.97 -2.26
CA LEU A 99 0.07 -11.53 -1.08
C LEU A 99 -0.57 -12.82 -0.59
N LYS A 100 -1.67 -13.29 -1.16
CA LYS A 100 -2.45 -14.40 -0.58
C LYS A 100 -1.61 -15.64 -0.30
N GLU A 101 -0.73 -16.05 -1.20
CA GLU A 101 0.11 -17.24 -1.04
C GLU A 101 1.10 -17.12 0.13
N ASN A 102 1.63 -15.91 0.36
CA ASN A 102 2.58 -15.66 1.43
C ASN A 102 1.92 -15.48 2.79
N PHE A 103 0.70 -14.90 2.82
CA PHE A 103 0.00 -14.50 4.05
C PHE A 103 -1.28 -15.31 4.31
N LYS A 104 -1.50 -16.40 3.58
CA LYS A 104 -2.72 -17.22 3.67
C LYS A 104 -3.03 -17.64 5.10
N GLU A 105 -2.04 -18.17 5.82
CA GLU A 105 -2.19 -18.60 7.20
C GLU A 105 -2.52 -17.44 8.16
N ILE A 106 -1.94 -16.27 7.93
CA ILE A 106 -2.19 -15.05 8.70
C ILE A 106 -3.62 -14.57 8.45
N TYR A 107 -4.04 -14.52 7.20
CA TYR A 107 -5.40 -14.14 6.82
C TYR A 107 -6.42 -15.11 7.40
N LEU A 108 -6.13 -16.41 7.34
CA LEU A 108 -6.96 -17.46 7.94
C LEU A 108 -7.09 -17.25 9.45
N SER A 109 -5.98 -17.08 10.18
CA SER A 109 -6.00 -16.86 11.64
C SER A 109 -6.83 -15.63 12.00
N PHE A 110 -6.66 -14.51 11.25
CA PHE A 110 -7.42 -13.29 11.47
C PHE A 110 -8.92 -13.47 11.30
N VAL A 111 -9.35 -14.06 10.18
CA VAL A 111 -10.77 -14.26 9.87
C VAL A 111 -11.41 -15.28 10.80
N LYS A 112 -10.74 -16.40 11.04
CA LYS A 112 -11.19 -17.48 11.92
C LYS A 112 -11.41 -16.97 13.33
N TYR A 113 -10.44 -16.23 13.88
CA TYR A 113 -10.54 -15.64 15.21
C TYR A 113 -11.74 -14.70 15.33
N ILE A 114 -11.95 -13.80 14.38
CA ILE A 114 -13.10 -12.91 14.36
C ILE A 114 -14.41 -13.70 14.34
N TYR A 115 -14.48 -14.72 13.51
CA TYR A 115 -15.70 -15.53 13.37
C TYR A 115 -16.00 -16.33 14.62
N GLU A 116 -15.01 -16.98 15.24
CA GLU A 116 -15.20 -17.82 16.40
C GLU A 116 -15.46 -17.04 17.69
N THR A 117 -14.76 -15.91 17.86
CA THR A 117 -14.75 -15.15 19.12
C THR A 117 -15.92 -14.19 19.26
N PHE A 118 -16.47 -13.66 18.15
CA PHE A 118 -17.49 -12.62 18.19
C PHE A 118 -18.86 -13.08 17.63
N PRO A 119 -19.75 -13.66 18.46
CA PRO A 119 -21.02 -14.23 18.02
C PRO A 119 -21.99 -13.23 17.39
N PHE A 120 -21.86 -11.94 17.69
CA PHE A 120 -22.68 -10.87 17.12
C PHE A 120 -22.28 -10.50 15.67
N ILE A 121 -21.15 -11.00 15.17
CA ILE A 121 -20.82 -10.92 13.74
C ILE A 121 -21.62 -11.99 13.00
N SER A 122 -22.62 -11.54 12.27
CA SER A 122 -23.58 -12.41 11.58
C SER A 122 -23.02 -12.99 10.29
N SER A 123 -22.17 -12.24 9.59
CA SER A 123 -21.53 -12.69 8.37
C SER A 123 -20.16 -12.03 8.17
N ILE A 124 -19.29 -12.71 7.41
CA ILE A 124 -18.01 -12.18 6.97
C ILE A 124 -17.96 -12.26 5.44
N LYS A 125 -17.64 -11.13 4.80
CA LYS A 125 -17.36 -11.06 3.36
C LYS A 125 -15.91 -10.70 3.15
N ILE A 126 -15.25 -11.38 2.21
CA ILE A 126 -13.84 -11.14 1.88
C ILE A 126 -13.75 -10.65 0.44
N PHE A 127 -13.05 -9.56 0.22
CA PHE A 127 -12.85 -8.96 -1.10
C PHE A 127 -11.38 -8.66 -1.40
N PRO A 128 -11.00 -8.69 -2.70
CA PRO A 128 -9.70 -8.20 -3.14
C PRO A 128 -9.62 -6.68 -2.98
N ARG A 129 -8.62 -6.20 -2.25
CA ARG A 129 -8.47 -4.77 -1.95
C ARG A 129 -8.10 -3.89 -3.15
N ASN A 130 -7.43 -4.47 -4.15
CA ASN A 130 -6.80 -3.73 -5.25
C ASN A 130 -7.76 -3.13 -6.27
N ILE A 131 -9.06 -3.52 -6.26
CA ILE A 131 -10.07 -2.95 -7.17
C ILE A 131 -10.73 -1.67 -6.63
N PHE A 132 -10.80 -1.51 -5.31
CA PHE A 132 -11.64 -0.50 -4.69
C PHE A 132 -11.24 0.95 -4.97
N PRO A 133 -9.95 1.32 -5.13
CA PRO A 133 -9.60 2.70 -5.45
C PRO A 133 -10.27 3.25 -6.70
N VAL A 134 -10.71 2.39 -7.65
CA VAL A 134 -11.40 2.85 -8.87
C VAL A 134 -12.74 3.53 -8.57
N PHE A 135 -13.46 3.06 -7.56
CA PHE A 135 -14.79 3.59 -7.23
C PHE A 135 -14.75 5.03 -6.68
N VAL A 136 -13.60 5.43 -6.10
CA VAL A 136 -13.43 6.79 -5.56
C VAL A 136 -13.40 7.86 -6.66
N SER A 137 -13.03 7.49 -7.87
CA SER A 137 -13.07 8.39 -9.03
C SER A 137 -14.48 8.58 -9.62
N GLY A 138 -15.49 7.84 -9.14
CA GLY A 138 -16.85 7.82 -9.71
C GLY A 138 -16.98 6.95 -10.96
N PHE A 139 -15.93 6.21 -11.34
CA PHE A 139 -15.93 5.31 -12.48
C PHE A 139 -15.80 3.86 -12.04
N PHE A 140 -16.26 2.94 -12.89
CA PHE A 140 -16.14 1.49 -12.69
C PHE A 140 -14.99 0.87 -13.50
N SER A 141 -14.21 1.67 -14.19
CA SER A 141 -13.13 1.20 -15.06
C SER A 141 -11.95 2.15 -14.97
N GLY A 142 -10.74 1.61 -14.94
CA GLY A 142 -9.51 2.39 -14.84
C GLY A 142 -8.28 1.52 -14.61
N ILE A 143 -7.13 2.16 -14.50
CA ILE A 143 -5.87 1.54 -14.12
C ILE A 143 -5.39 2.13 -12.79
N ILE A 144 -5.09 1.27 -11.84
CA ILE A 144 -4.72 1.63 -10.47
C ILE A 144 -3.24 1.31 -10.28
N LEU A 145 -2.44 2.32 -9.93
CA LEU A 145 -1.12 2.13 -9.35
C LEU A 145 -1.27 2.19 -7.83
N ASN A 146 -1.16 1.04 -7.18
CA ASN A 146 -1.11 0.97 -5.72
C ASN A 146 0.34 0.80 -5.27
N SER A 147 0.87 1.79 -4.56
CA SER A 147 2.24 1.76 -4.06
C SER A 147 2.23 1.62 -2.53
N GLY A 148 2.39 0.36 -2.10
CA GLY A 148 2.25 -0.09 -0.74
C GLY A 148 3.57 -0.17 0.03
N TYR A 149 3.52 -0.89 1.16
CA TYR A 149 4.68 -1.07 2.05
C TYR A 149 5.68 -2.08 1.51
N LEU A 150 5.23 -3.30 1.14
CA LEU A 150 6.12 -4.38 0.67
C LEU A 150 6.38 -4.33 -0.83
N PHE A 151 5.45 -3.86 -1.61
CA PHE A 151 5.55 -3.77 -3.07
C PHE A 151 4.57 -2.76 -3.64
N SER A 152 4.79 -2.40 -4.88
CA SER A 152 3.80 -1.69 -5.70
C SER A 152 3.07 -2.69 -6.61
N SER A 153 1.86 -2.36 -7.04
CA SER A 153 1.11 -3.15 -8.01
C SER A 153 0.35 -2.28 -8.99
N VAL A 154 0.19 -2.78 -10.21
CA VAL A 154 -0.65 -2.16 -11.23
C VAL A 154 -1.81 -3.09 -11.52
N THR A 155 -3.03 -2.60 -11.28
CA THR A 155 -4.27 -3.35 -11.48
C THR A 155 -5.13 -2.67 -12.52
N VAL A 156 -5.64 -3.45 -13.48
CA VAL A 156 -6.57 -2.96 -14.51
C VAL A 156 -7.97 -3.44 -14.18
N VAL A 157 -8.89 -2.49 -14.03
CA VAL A 157 -10.28 -2.75 -13.70
C VAL A 157 -11.17 -2.30 -14.87
N ASN A 158 -12.11 -3.16 -15.26
CA ASN A 158 -13.13 -2.83 -16.25
C ASN A 158 -14.50 -3.24 -15.74
N ASN A 159 -15.44 -2.28 -15.68
CA ASN A 159 -16.80 -2.48 -15.16
C ASN A 159 -16.82 -3.10 -13.74
N GLY A 160 -15.91 -2.66 -12.86
CA GLY A 160 -15.81 -3.11 -11.47
C GLY A 160 -15.09 -4.43 -11.25
N LEU A 161 -14.66 -5.10 -12.33
CA LEU A 161 -13.91 -6.36 -12.25
C LEU A 161 -12.46 -6.14 -12.65
N SER A 162 -11.54 -6.69 -11.85
CA SER A 162 -10.13 -6.75 -12.21
C SER A 162 -9.92 -7.85 -13.24
N PHE A 163 -9.25 -7.57 -14.32
CA PHE A 163 -8.86 -8.57 -15.31
C PHE A 163 -7.34 -8.73 -15.46
N TYR A 164 -6.57 -7.85 -14.82
CA TYR A 164 -5.13 -7.93 -14.80
C TYR A 164 -4.57 -7.25 -13.54
N SER A 165 -3.64 -7.92 -12.87
CA SER A 165 -2.82 -7.33 -11.81
C SER A 165 -1.37 -7.78 -11.95
N LYS A 166 -0.43 -6.90 -11.71
CA LYS A 166 1.00 -7.17 -11.73
C LYS A 166 1.69 -6.51 -10.54
N LYS A 167 2.47 -7.30 -9.80
CA LYS A 167 3.41 -6.77 -8.81
C LYS A 167 4.57 -6.06 -9.51
N VAL A 168 4.98 -4.96 -8.90
CA VAL A 168 6.18 -4.22 -9.23
C VAL A 168 7.17 -4.41 -8.09
N GLY A 169 8.41 -4.69 -8.41
CA GLY A 169 9.40 -5.31 -7.55
C GLY A 169 9.80 -4.57 -6.26
N PHE A 170 9.21 -3.41 -5.91
CA PHE A 170 9.56 -2.72 -4.67
C PHE A 170 8.40 -1.93 -4.04
N GLY A 171 8.48 -1.76 -2.72
CA GLY A 171 7.58 -0.97 -1.90
C GLY A 171 8.30 0.10 -1.09
N SER A 172 7.59 0.75 -0.17
CA SER A 172 8.21 1.79 0.67
C SER A 172 9.27 1.22 1.61
N CYS A 173 9.19 -0.05 1.99
CA CYS A 173 10.19 -0.70 2.82
C CYS A 173 11.56 -0.80 2.12
N ASP A 174 11.57 -1.10 0.82
CA ASP A 174 12.82 -1.14 0.04
C ASP A 174 13.45 0.25 -0.08
N ILE A 175 12.60 1.26 -0.28
CA ILE A 175 13.05 2.65 -0.32
C ILE A 175 13.60 3.08 1.04
N GLN A 176 12.98 2.66 2.14
CA GLN A 176 13.49 2.91 3.49
C GLN A 176 14.86 2.25 3.69
N LYS A 177 15.05 1.00 3.23
CA LYS A 177 16.33 0.31 3.27
C LYS A 177 17.42 1.07 2.49
N ILE A 178 17.09 1.58 1.30
CA ILE A 178 18.02 2.40 0.53
C ILE A 178 18.40 3.66 1.32
N LEU A 179 17.41 4.37 1.85
CA LEU A 179 17.66 5.59 2.63
C LEU A 179 18.47 5.30 3.90
N TYR A 180 18.16 4.22 4.61
CA TYR A 180 18.88 3.74 5.78
C TYR A 180 20.37 3.49 5.45
N ASN A 181 20.66 2.76 4.37
CA ASN A 181 22.03 2.49 3.95
C ASN A 181 22.79 3.77 3.57
N ILE A 182 22.12 4.72 2.94
CA ILE A 182 22.71 6.01 2.58
C ILE A 182 23.04 6.82 3.85
N ILE A 183 22.13 6.86 4.83
CA ILE A 183 22.38 7.53 6.11
C ILE A 183 23.60 6.94 6.79
N LEU A 184 23.71 5.61 6.87
CA LEU A 184 24.84 4.92 7.52
C LEU A 184 26.17 5.06 6.75
N SER A 185 26.13 5.30 5.44
CA SER A 185 27.33 5.45 4.63
C SER A 185 27.82 6.91 4.55
N ASP A 186 27.02 7.88 4.95
CA ASP A 186 27.38 9.31 4.92
C ASP A 186 28.21 9.65 6.16
N GLN A 187 29.49 9.94 5.95
CA GLN A 187 30.47 10.23 7.00
C GLN A 187 30.00 11.35 7.93
N LYS A 188 29.44 12.44 7.37
CA LYS A 188 28.95 13.58 8.16
C LYS A 188 27.66 13.29 8.96
N CYS A 189 26.88 12.31 8.51
CA CYS A 189 25.77 11.81 9.30
C CYS A 189 26.29 11.05 10.53
N MET A 190 27.34 10.27 10.35
CA MET A 190 27.85 9.34 11.36
C MET A 190 28.86 9.99 12.33
N GLU A 191 29.52 11.09 11.96
CA GLU A 191 30.47 11.80 12.82
C GLU A 191 29.90 12.23 14.19
N VAL A 192 28.60 12.38 14.28
CA VAL A 192 27.90 12.84 15.51
C VAL A 192 27.54 11.67 16.44
N ILE A 193 27.61 10.42 15.95
CA ILE A 193 27.19 9.23 16.68
C ILE A 193 28.41 8.57 17.35
N PRO A 194 28.44 8.45 18.70
CA PRO A 194 29.51 7.74 19.39
C PRO A 194 29.59 6.28 18.92
N LEU A 195 30.79 5.74 18.77
CA LEU A 195 31.02 4.35 18.31
C LEU A 195 30.34 3.30 19.21
N GLU A 196 30.34 3.55 20.52
CA GLU A 196 29.69 2.69 21.53
C GLU A 196 28.16 2.64 21.39
N ASP A 197 27.55 3.68 20.84
CA ASP A 197 26.10 3.80 20.64
C ASP A 197 25.63 3.32 19.27
N MET A 198 26.54 2.95 18.37
CA MET A 198 26.26 2.67 16.97
C MET A 198 25.19 1.60 16.76
N GLU A 199 25.29 0.47 17.45
CA GLU A 199 24.31 -0.64 17.30
C GLU A 199 22.94 -0.24 17.87
N SER A 200 22.91 0.50 18.97
CA SER A 200 21.67 1.06 19.52
C SER A 200 21.03 2.06 18.55
N PHE A 201 21.84 2.94 17.95
CA PHE A 201 21.40 3.91 16.95
C PHE A 201 20.78 3.22 15.74
N LYS A 202 21.43 2.20 15.16
CA LYS A 202 20.91 1.45 14.00
C LYS A 202 19.53 0.87 14.28
N LYS A 203 19.36 0.16 15.40
CA LYS A 203 18.08 -0.45 15.79
C LYS A 203 16.97 0.58 15.95
N LYS A 204 17.27 1.71 16.60
CA LYS A 204 16.33 2.80 16.78
C LYS A 204 16.01 3.51 15.46
N LEU A 205 17.03 3.71 14.60
CA LEU A 205 16.85 4.31 13.27
C LEU A 205 15.86 3.49 12.44
N VAL A 206 15.94 2.16 12.43
CA VAL A 206 14.98 1.28 11.72
C VAL A 206 13.54 1.57 12.14
N LYS A 207 13.27 1.80 13.43
CA LYS A 207 11.92 2.10 13.93
C LYS A 207 11.37 3.42 13.40
N HIS A 208 12.25 4.41 13.18
CA HIS A 208 11.87 5.73 12.71
C HIS A 208 11.90 5.90 11.17
N MET A 209 12.34 4.89 10.42
CA MET A 209 12.51 5.02 8.95
C MET A 209 11.22 5.40 8.21
N ASP A 210 10.04 4.97 8.66
CA ASP A 210 8.75 5.41 8.08
C ASP A 210 8.59 6.93 8.18
N ASP A 211 8.79 7.46 9.38
CA ASP A 211 8.60 8.88 9.67
C ASP A 211 9.69 9.74 9.00
N ILE A 212 10.94 9.26 9.03
CA ILE A 212 12.06 9.90 8.32
C ILE A 212 11.78 9.96 6.81
N LEU A 213 11.32 8.86 6.20
CA LEU A 213 10.97 8.85 4.78
C LEU A 213 9.91 9.91 4.46
N ILE A 214 8.85 10.00 5.26
CA ILE A 214 7.73 10.92 5.01
C ILE A 214 8.15 12.40 5.20
N ARG A 215 8.91 12.69 6.27
CA ARG A 215 9.25 14.08 6.62
C ARG A 215 10.42 14.63 5.84
N VAL A 216 11.36 13.76 5.49
CA VAL A 216 12.67 14.19 4.97
C VAL A 216 12.76 14.03 3.46
N SER A 217 12.13 13.01 2.89
CA SER A 217 12.24 12.74 1.46
C SER A 217 11.41 13.70 0.61
N TYR A 218 11.97 14.03 -0.54
CA TYR A 218 11.36 14.91 -1.52
C TYR A 218 11.56 14.35 -2.94
N ILE A 219 10.50 14.33 -3.72
CA ILE A 219 10.52 13.87 -5.10
C ILE A 219 10.53 15.10 -6.02
N MET A 220 11.66 15.34 -6.68
CA MET A 220 11.79 16.42 -7.65
C MET A 220 10.90 16.18 -8.87
N ASN A 221 10.35 17.24 -9.45
CA ASN A 221 9.73 17.13 -10.77
C ASN A 221 10.79 16.75 -11.83
N LYS A 222 10.34 16.26 -12.98
CA LYS A 222 11.24 15.71 -14.00
C LYS A 222 12.31 16.68 -14.45
N LYS A 223 11.92 17.93 -14.72
CA LYS A 223 12.85 18.96 -15.20
C LYS A 223 13.96 19.24 -14.17
N VAL A 224 13.58 19.47 -12.92
CA VAL A 224 14.56 19.74 -11.85
C VAL A 224 15.46 18.55 -11.59
N SER A 225 14.91 17.33 -11.69
CA SER A 225 15.70 16.10 -11.57
C SER A 225 16.74 15.97 -12.67
N ASP A 226 16.38 16.25 -13.91
CA ASP A 226 17.32 16.18 -15.06
C ASP A 226 18.41 17.27 -14.95
N GLU A 227 18.04 18.49 -14.57
CA GLU A 227 18.99 19.57 -14.28
C GLU A 227 19.98 19.18 -13.17
N TYR A 228 19.46 18.59 -12.09
CA TYR A 228 20.26 18.14 -10.96
C TYR A 228 21.23 16.99 -11.33
N LYS A 229 20.80 16.03 -12.14
CA LYS A 229 21.68 14.96 -12.65
C LYS A 229 22.81 15.51 -13.50
N ASN A 230 22.49 16.41 -14.42
CA ASN A 230 23.51 17.08 -15.25
C ASN A 230 24.54 17.86 -14.41
N GLU A 231 24.09 18.50 -13.32
CA GLU A 231 25.00 19.19 -12.40
C GLU A 231 25.90 18.23 -11.61
N LEU A 232 25.38 17.06 -11.23
CA LEU A 232 26.18 16.03 -10.55
C LEU A 232 27.23 15.41 -11.48
N GLU A 233 26.90 15.20 -12.76
CA GLU A 233 27.83 14.66 -13.75
C GLU A 233 28.97 15.64 -14.06
N ASN A 234 28.67 16.93 -14.09
CA ASN A 234 29.65 17.99 -14.34
C ASN A 234 30.60 18.26 -13.16
N LYS A 235 30.44 17.56 -12.04
CA LYS A 235 31.29 17.55 -10.83
C LYS A 235 32.03 18.88 -10.57
N ASP A 236 31.30 19.90 -10.20
CA ASP A 236 31.94 21.11 -9.65
C ASP A 236 32.34 20.81 -8.20
N PRO A 237 33.65 20.65 -7.91
CA PRO A 237 34.13 20.36 -6.55
C PRO A 237 33.88 21.51 -5.56
N ALA A 238 33.52 22.69 -6.05
CA ALA A 238 33.17 23.83 -5.21
C ALA A 238 31.72 23.82 -4.72
N LYS A 239 30.87 22.93 -5.23
CA LYS A 239 29.46 22.88 -4.83
C LYS A 239 29.31 22.22 -3.45
N LYS A 240 29.03 23.06 -2.46
CA LYS A 240 28.86 22.64 -1.07
C LYS A 240 27.59 21.77 -0.94
N VAL A 241 27.74 20.52 -0.46
CA VAL A 241 26.61 19.66 -0.13
C VAL A 241 25.82 20.30 1.00
N ILE A 242 24.50 20.44 0.80
CA ILE A 242 23.58 20.99 1.79
C ILE A 242 23.12 19.86 2.71
N TYR A 243 23.24 20.07 4.01
CA TYR A 243 22.78 19.16 5.05
C TYR A 243 21.60 19.75 5.82
N SER A 244 20.67 18.88 6.23
CA SER A 244 19.57 19.21 7.15
C SER A 244 19.78 18.44 8.45
N ASN A 245 19.64 19.09 9.58
CA ASN A 245 19.73 18.44 10.90
C ASN A 245 18.40 17.80 11.27
N ILE A 246 18.45 16.55 11.73
CA ILE A 246 17.33 15.76 12.23
C ILE A 246 17.50 15.62 13.74
N SER A 247 16.71 16.33 14.51
CA SER A 247 16.85 16.45 15.98
C SER A 247 15.53 16.32 16.74
N TYR A 248 14.48 15.79 16.10
CA TYR A 248 13.14 15.73 16.69
C TYR A 248 12.76 14.35 17.24
N TYR A 249 13.72 13.43 17.37
CA TYR A 249 13.51 12.16 18.06
C TYR A 249 14.25 12.18 19.40
N ASP A 250 13.56 11.76 20.46
CA ASP A 250 14.12 11.78 21.83
C ASP A 250 15.03 10.57 22.10
N ASP A 251 14.84 9.48 21.34
CA ASP A 251 15.51 8.20 21.58
C ASP A 251 16.73 7.94 20.67
N ILE A 252 16.97 8.82 19.68
CA ILE A 252 18.17 8.79 18.82
C ILE A 252 18.89 10.15 18.83
N PRO A 253 20.23 10.14 18.80
CA PRO A 253 21.00 11.38 18.67
C PRO A 253 20.64 12.17 17.41
N ALA A 254 20.71 13.48 17.48
CA ALA A 254 20.56 14.33 16.31
C ALA A 254 21.62 14.00 15.26
N PHE A 255 21.22 13.85 14.01
CA PHE A 255 22.11 13.55 12.90
C PHE A 255 21.83 14.43 11.68
N ASN A 256 22.79 14.51 10.78
CA ASN A 256 22.64 15.30 9.57
C ASN A 256 22.29 14.41 8.38
N ILE A 257 21.41 14.89 7.50
CA ILE A 257 21.09 14.21 6.23
C ILE A 257 21.36 15.13 5.05
N SER A 258 22.04 14.61 4.03
CA SER A 258 22.37 15.39 2.85
C SER A 258 21.15 15.61 1.95
N PHE A 259 21.16 16.69 1.16
CA PHE A 259 20.13 16.93 0.14
C PHE A 259 20.03 15.74 -0.83
N ASN A 260 21.18 15.19 -1.25
CA ASN A 260 21.24 14.03 -2.15
C ASN A 260 20.48 12.83 -1.57
N SER A 261 20.67 12.53 -0.28
CA SER A 261 19.98 11.45 0.42
C SER A 261 18.45 11.64 0.44
N ARG A 262 18.01 12.89 0.52
CA ARG A 262 16.59 13.25 0.56
C ARG A 262 15.88 13.05 -0.79
N VAL A 263 16.57 13.26 -1.91
CA VAL A 263 15.99 13.21 -3.26
C VAL A 263 16.13 11.85 -3.94
N ILE A 264 17.03 10.99 -3.43
CA ILE A 264 17.31 9.66 -4.02
C ILE A 264 16.05 8.79 -4.17
N VAL A 265 15.07 8.96 -3.28
CA VAL A 265 13.79 8.26 -3.30
C VAL A 265 13.07 8.45 -4.63
N GLY A 266 12.97 9.69 -5.10
CA GLY A 266 12.34 10.01 -6.38
C GLY A 266 13.06 9.35 -7.55
N GLU A 267 14.39 9.39 -7.53
CA GLU A 267 15.22 8.82 -8.58
C GLU A 267 15.17 7.29 -8.63
N LYS A 268 14.85 6.63 -7.51
CA LYS A 268 14.61 5.18 -7.49
C LYS A 268 13.24 4.80 -7.99
N LEU A 269 12.21 5.62 -7.72
CA LEU A 269 10.85 5.36 -8.16
C LEU A 269 10.61 5.64 -9.65
N PHE A 270 11.40 6.56 -10.21
CA PHE A 270 11.27 7.06 -11.57
C PHE A 270 12.59 7.03 -12.34
N GLY A 271 13.47 6.09 -11.98
CA GLY A 271 14.78 5.94 -12.58
C GLY A 271 14.76 5.52 -14.06
N GLU A 272 15.93 5.46 -14.66
CA GLU A 272 16.10 5.11 -16.08
C GLU A 272 15.82 3.62 -16.36
N ASN A 273 15.89 2.77 -15.32
CA ASN A 273 15.53 1.36 -15.47
C ASN A 273 14.02 1.23 -15.70
N SER A 274 13.64 0.78 -16.89
CA SER A 274 12.25 0.61 -17.30
C SER A 274 11.45 -0.36 -16.41
N GLU A 275 12.12 -1.31 -15.76
CA GLU A 275 11.46 -2.30 -14.89
C GLU A 275 11.13 -1.72 -13.50
N GLU A 276 11.78 -0.63 -13.10
CA GLU A 276 11.58 0.02 -11.81
C GLU A 276 10.77 1.34 -11.92
N ASN A 277 10.73 1.95 -13.11
CA ASN A 277 10.00 3.19 -13.33
C ASN A 277 8.48 2.97 -13.30
N LEU A 278 7.81 3.51 -12.28
CA LEU A 278 6.38 3.30 -12.04
C LEU A 278 5.50 3.83 -13.18
N ALA A 279 5.87 4.94 -13.81
CA ALA A 279 5.13 5.50 -14.94
C ALA A 279 5.27 4.62 -16.19
N TYR A 280 6.49 4.12 -16.46
CA TYR A 280 6.74 3.18 -17.54
C TYR A 280 5.90 1.90 -17.39
N ILE A 281 5.87 1.33 -16.18
CA ILE A 281 5.12 0.09 -15.91
C ILE A 281 3.62 0.28 -16.13
N VAL A 282 3.05 1.41 -15.70
CA VAL A 282 1.64 1.74 -15.95
C VAL A 282 1.35 1.84 -17.44
N LEU A 283 2.19 2.57 -18.19
CA LEU A 283 2.05 2.70 -19.65
C LEU A 283 2.22 1.36 -20.37
N LYS A 284 3.19 0.55 -19.96
CA LYS A 284 3.41 -0.78 -20.53
C LYS A 284 2.22 -1.69 -20.27
N THR A 285 1.66 -1.66 -19.06
CA THR A 285 0.44 -2.40 -18.74
C THR A 285 -0.73 -1.94 -19.62
N LEU A 286 -0.90 -0.63 -19.80
CA LEU A 286 -1.95 -0.07 -20.66
C LEU A 286 -1.76 -0.50 -22.13
N LEU A 287 -0.53 -0.54 -22.60
CA LEU A 287 -0.21 -0.89 -23.98
C LEU A 287 -0.37 -2.40 -24.27
N GLU A 288 0.15 -3.25 -23.38
CA GLU A 288 0.25 -4.69 -23.65
C GLU A 288 -0.95 -5.49 -23.13
N LYS A 289 -1.55 -5.06 -22.02
CA LYS A 289 -2.57 -5.86 -21.30
C LYS A 289 -3.98 -5.35 -21.51
N VAL A 290 -4.14 -4.10 -21.99
CA VAL A 290 -5.46 -3.52 -22.24
C VAL A 290 -5.78 -3.59 -23.73
N PRO A 291 -6.89 -4.25 -24.13
CA PRO A 291 -7.36 -4.28 -25.51
C PRO A 291 -7.53 -2.88 -26.10
N CYS A 292 -7.24 -2.72 -27.39
CA CYS A 292 -7.27 -1.40 -28.06
C CYS A 292 -8.62 -0.69 -27.93
N GLU A 293 -9.72 -1.46 -27.97
CA GLU A 293 -11.10 -0.96 -27.96
C GLU A 293 -11.45 -0.24 -26.66
N ILE A 294 -10.90 -0.70 -25.53
CA ILE A 294 -11.18 -0.14 -24.21
C ILE A 294 -10.01 0.68 -23.64
N ARG A 295 -8.88 0.75 -24.37
CA ARG A 295 -7.63 1.38 -23.88
C ARG A 295 -7.82 2.86 -23.54
N ARG A 296 -8.54 3.61 -24.38
CA ARG A 296 -8.87 5.01 -24.11
C ARG A 296 -9.71 5.15 -22.85
N LYS A 297 -10.76 4.32 -22.70
CA LYS A 297 -11.62 4.28 -21.51
C LYS A 297 -10.83 3.99 -20.22
N ILE A 298 -9.94 3.02 -20.26
CA ILE A 298 -9.11 2.66 -19.09
C ILE A 298 -8.07 3.75 -18.79
N GLY A 299 -7.40 4.26 -19.83
CA GLY A 299 -6.36 5.28 -19.71
C GLY A 299 -6.87 6.64 -19.25
N SER A 300 -8.16 6.95 -19.53
CA SER A 300 -8.79 8.20 -19.04
C SER A 300 -9.07 8.18 -17.52
N ASN A 301 -8.78 7.09 -16.83
CA ASN A 301 -8.97 6.98 -15.39
C ASN A 301 -7.77 6.27 -14.74
N ILE A 302 -6.69 7.02 -14.55
CA ILE A 302 -5.49 6.54 -13.83
C ILE A 302 -5.59 6.98 -12.38
N ILE A 303 -5.52 6.01 -11.45
CA ILE A 303 -5.66 6.22 -10.01
C ILE A 303 -4.36 5.86 -9.31
N LEU A 304 -3.86 6.80 -8.51
CA LEU A 304 -2.72 6.59 -7.63
C LEU A 304 -3.23 6.28 -6.21
N SER A 305 -2.85 5.14 -5.66
CA SER A 305 -3.24 4.66 -4.33
C SER A 305 -2.01 4.18 -3.55
N GLY A 306 -2.15 4.12 -2.22
CA GLY A 306 -1.11 3.65 -1.32
C GLY A 306 -0.25 4.76 -0.73
N GLY A 307 0.37 4.46 0.43
CA GLY A 307 1.09 5.45 1.25
C GLY A 307 2.27 6.11 0.52
N MET A 308 3.02 5.36 -0.28
CA MET A 308 4.18 5.90 -1.00
C MET A 308 3.80 6.95 -2.05
N THR A 309 2.60 6.87 -2.63
CA THR A 309 2.11 7.87 -3.58
C THR A 309 1.83 9.23 -2.93
N MET A 310 1.79 9.29 -1.59
CA MET A 310 1.61 10.52 -0.81
C MET A 310 2.91 11.31 -0.59
N LEU A 311 4.08 10.72 -0.91
CA LEU A 311 5.35 11.42 -0.80
C LEU A 311 5.31 12.74 -1.57
N ASN A 312 5.90 13.76 -0.97
CA ASN A 312 5.89 15.11 -1.52
C ASN A 312 6.55 15.14 -2.91
N GLY A 313 5.83 15.67 -3.89
CA GLY A 313 6.27 15.72 -5.29
C GLY A 313 5.90 14.48 -6.14
N PHE A 314 5.43 13.37 -5.55
CA PHE A 314 5.14 12.12 -6.27
C PHE A 314 4.16 12.33 -7.44
N PHE A 315 3.03 12.97 -7.17
CA PHE A 315 1.99 13.16 -8.19
C PHE A 315 2.52 13.93 -9.41
N GLN A 316 3.18 15.07 -9.18
CA GLN A 316 3.69 15.89 -10.27
C GLN A 316 4.76 15.13 -11.06
N ARG A 317 5.70 14.47 -10.37
CA ARG A 317 6.72 13.66 -11.04
C ARG A 317 6.10 12.54 -11.88
N PHE A 318 5.09 11.85 -11.38
CA PHE A 318 4.41 10.79 -12.13
C PHE A 318 3.76 11.31 -13.42
N VAL A 319 3.08 12.48 -13.35
CA VAL A 319 2.49 13.15 -14.53
C VAL A 319 3.57 13.50 -15.56
N ASP A 320 4.66 14.10 -15.11
CA ASP A 320 5.78 14.49 -15.95
C ASP A 320 6.41 13.25 -16.63
N GLU A 321 6.60 12.16 -15.87
CA GLU A 321 7.18 10.90 -16.40
C GLU A 321 6.28 10.22 -17.42
N ILE A 322 4.95 10.17 -17.20
CA ILE A 322 3.99 9.66 -18.20
C ILE A 322 4.18 10.41 -19.53
N SER A 323 4.22 11.73 -19.47
CA SER A 323 4.41 12.56 -20.66
C SER A 323 5.78 12.34 -21.32
N PHE A 324 6.83 12.28 -20.52
CA PHE A 324 8.20 12.07 -20.98
C PHE A 324 8.36 10.70 -21.68
N VAL A 325 7.89 9.63 -21.05
CA VAL A 325 8.00 8.27 -21.57
C VAL A 325 7.26 8.10 -22.90
N ILE A 326 6.04 8.64 -23.02
CA ILE A 326 5.27 8.56 -24.28
C ILE A 326 5.98 9.31 -25.42
N HIS A 327 6.64 10.42 -25.13
CA HIS A 327 7.32 11.20 -26.18
C HIS A 327 8.64 10.58 -26.62
N ASN A 328 9.43 10.08 -25.68
CA ASN A 328 10.82 9.74 -25.93
C ASN A 328 11.07 8.25 -26.14
N ASN A 329 10.09 7.38 -25.81
CA ASN A 329 10.24 5.96 -25.99
C ASN A 329 9.42 5.47 -27.20
N PRO A 330 10.09 4.93 -28.26
CA PRO A 330 9.44 4.42 -29.47
C PRO A 330 8.40 3.32 -29.21
N GLU A 331 8.56 2.55 -28.13
CA GLU A 331 7.62 1.49 -27.73
C GLU A 331 6.19 2.02 -27.53
N PHE A 332 6.06 3.27 -27.05
CA PHE A 332 4.77 3.89 -26.72
C PHE A 332 4.18 4.76 -27.83
N LEU A 333 4.69 4.66 -29.06
CA LEU A 333 4.15 5.39 -30.23
C LEU A 333 2.64 5.18 -30.40
N ARG A 334 2.15 3.96 -30.11
CA ARG A 334 0.71 3.62 -30.18
C ARG A 334 -0.15 4.32 -29.15
N LEU A 335 0.43 4.84 -28.06
CA LEU A 335 -0.26 5.60 -27.04
C LEU A 335 -0.30 7.11 -27.34
N LYS A 336 0.49 7.60 -28.32
CA LYS A 336 0.49 9.02 -28.69
C LYS A 336 -0.90 9.52 -29.11
N GLY A 337 -1.69 8.66 -29.78
CA GLY A 337 -3.05 9.02 -30.24
C GLY A 337 -4.09 9.15 -29.12
N ILE A 338 -3.77 8.67 -27.90
CA ILE A 338 -4.64 8.78 -26.74
C ILE A 338 -3.96 9.54 -25.59
N LYS A 339 -2.83 10.18 -25.83
CA LYS A 339 -2.04 10.85 -24.79
C LYS A 339 -2.87 11.90 -24.03
N ASP A 340 -3.62 12.70 -24.77
CA ASP A 340 -4.43 13.77 -24.19
C ASP A 340 -5.68 13.25 -23.45
N ASP A 341 -6.03 11.99 -23.68
CA ASP A 341 -7.10 11.29 -22.99
C ASP A 341 -6.61 10.64 -21.67
N LEU A 342 -5.28 10.48 -21.50
CA LEU A 342 -4.72 9.92 -20.27
C LEU A 342 -4.93 10.90 -19.11
N HIS A 343 -5.74 10.51 -18.16
CA HIS A 343 -6.12 11.39 -17.07
C HIS A 343 -5.87 10.76 -15.70
N MET A 344 -5.15 11.51 -14.86
CA MET A 344 -4.94 11.18 -13.46
C MET A 344 -5.86 12.02 -12.59
N HIS A 345 -6.82 11.37 -11.96
CA HIS A 345 -7.81 12.09 -11.15
C HIS A 345 -7.17 12.66 -9.87
N LYS A 346 -7.44 13.93 -9.64
CA LYS A 346 -7.19 14.61 -8.37
C LYS A 346 -8.29 14.20 -7.40
N ILE A 347 -8.05 13.15 -6.63
CA ILE A 347 -9.00 12.63 -5.65
C ILE A 347 -8.86 13.47 -4.36
N ILE A 348 -10.01 13.82 -3.75
CA ILE A 348 -10.08 14.65 -2.53
C ILE A 348 -9.49 13.90 -1.32
N PHE A 349 -9.72 12.59 -1.26
CA PHE A 349 -9.28 11.75 -0.15
C PHE A 349 -7.77 11.48 -0.19
N PRO A 350 -7.13 11.33 0.97
CA PRO A 350 -5.73 10.87 1.06
C PRO A 350 -5.55 9.53 0.35
N ARG A 351 -4.48 9.39 -0.44
CA ARG A 351 -4.27 8.21 -1.30
C ARG A 351 -4.03 6.92 -0.52
N ASN A 352 -3.61 6.99 0.72
CA ASN A 352 -3.41 5.82 1.60
C ASN A 352 -4.71 5.20 2.12
N ILE A 353 -5.87 5.89 2.01
CA ILE A 353 -7.17 5.37 2.44
C ILE A 353 -8.12 5.05 1.29
N LEU A 354 -7.71 5.24 0.02
CA LEU A 354 -8.61 5.09 -1.14
C LEU A 354 -9.22 3.69 -1.27
N THR A 355 -8.49 2.65 -0.86
CA THR A 355 -9.02 1.28 -0.83
C THR A 355 -10.22 1.18 0.09
N TRP A 356 -10.11 1.71 1.30
CA TRP A 356 -11.17 1.69 2.29
C TRP A 356 -12.38 2.55 1.85
N VAL A 357 -12.12 3.78 1.39
CA VAL A 357 -13.17 4.69 0.91
C VAL A 357 -13.89 4.09 -0.31
N GLY A 358 -13.16 3.51 -1.25
CA GLY A 358 -13.74 2.85 -2.41
C GLY A 358 -14.61 1.65 -2.03
N ALA A 359 -14.23 0.88 -1.00
CA ALA A 359 -15.06 -0.19 -0.48
C ALA A 359 -16.34 0.33 0.19
N SER A 360 -16.26 1.43 0.96
CA SER A 360 -17.43 2.08 1.53
C SER A 360 -18.40 2.53 0.45
N LEU A 361 -17.91 3.23 -0.58
CA LEU A 361 -18.72 3.64 -1.72
C LEU A 361 -19.36 2.44 -2.45
N PHE A 362 -18.57 1.39 -2.71
CA PHE A 362 -19.03 0.18 -3.38
C PHE A 362 -20.18 -0.50 -2.61
N LEU A 363 -20.06 -0.62 -1.29
CA LEU A 363 -21.09 -1.24 -0.45
C LEU A 363 -22.38 -0.41 -0.39
N ASN A 364 -22.29 0.90 -0.53
CA ASN A 364 -23.44 1.81 -0.56
C ASN A 364 -24.19 1.77 -1.91
N PHE A 365 -23.52 1.40 -3.00
CA PHE A 365 -24.16 1.20 -4.32
C PHE A 365 -24.94 -0.12 -4.42
N ASN A 366 -25.52 -0.62 -3.40
CA ASN A 366 -26.06 -1.90 -2.97
C ASN A 366 -26.95 -2.73 -3.90
N ASN A 367 -27.06 -2.48 -5.16
CA ASN A 367 -27.83 -3.35 -6.09
C ASN A 367 -26.94 -4.23 -6.97
N LEU A 368 -25.63 -4.20 -6.77
CA LEU A 368 -24.71 -5.02 -7.51
C LEU A 368 -24.37 -6.23 -6.64
N ASN A 369 -25.06 -7.35 -6.88
CA ASN A 369 -24.65 -8.68 -6.41
C ASN A 369 -23.33 -9.07 -7.09
N PHE A 370 -22.26 -8.38 -6.76
CA PHE A 370 -20.94 -8.92 -7.02
C PHE A 370 -20.75 -10.07 -6.04
N GLY A 371 -20.76 -11.30 -6.55
CA GLY A 371 -20.59 -12.51 -5.79
C GLY A 371 -19.35 -12.47 -4.93
N GLY A 372 -19.47 -11.80 -3.79
CA GLY A 372 -18.50 -11.86 -2.72
C GLY A 372 -18.71 -13.18 -2.01
N ASN A 373 -17.63 -13.88 -1.78
CA ASN A 373 -17.65 -15.07 -0.98
C ASN A 373 -18.05 -14.69 0.45
N GLU A 374 -19.17 -15.18 0.94
CA GLU A 374 -19.75 -14.85 2.24
C GLU A 374 -19.85 -16.09 3.12
N ILE A 375 -19.40 -15.98 4.37
CA ILE A 375 -19.70 -16.95 5.41
C ILE A 375 -20.83 -16.39 6.24
N ASN A 376 -21.96 -17.10 6.28
CA ASN A 376 -23.14 -16.68 7.02
C ASN A 376 -23.42 -17.64 8.19
N ARG A 377 -23.48 -17.14 9.42
CA ARG A 377 -23.79 -17.94 10.63
C ARG A 377 -25.20 -18.50 10.65
N ASN A 378 -26.12 -17.98 9.84
CA ASN A 378 -27.51 -18.46 9.82
C ASN A 378 -27.70 -19.74 9.00
N GLU A 379 -26.69 -20.22 8.28
CA GLU A 379 -26.72 -21.50 7.60
C GLU A 379 -26.43 -22.61 8.61
N LYS A 380 -27.46 -23.38 8.88
CA LYS A 380 -27.63 -24.36 9.98
C LYS A 380 -26.73 -25.58 9.88
N ASN A 381 -25.45 -25.56 9.74
CA ASN A 381 -24.60 -26.78 9.88
C ASN A 381 -23.09 -26.47 9.81
N VAL A 382 -22.63 -25.28 10.23
CA VAL A 382 -21.21 -25.00 10.18
C VAL A 382 -20.51 -25.57 11.42
N ASN A 383 -19.96 -26.77 11.31
CA ASN A 383 -19.09 -27.38 12.31
C ASN A 383 -17.74 -26.66 12.29
N LYS A 384 -17.00 -26.59 13.39
CA LYS A 384 -15.70 -25.85 13.48
C LYS A 384 -14.70 -26.23 12.37
N ASP A 385 -14.65 -27.50 12.00
CA ASP A 385 -13.78 -28.01 10.94
C ASP A 385 -14.23 -27.57 9.53
N THR A 386 -15.53 -27.33 9.35
CA THR A 386 -16.08 -26.81 8.09
C THR A 386 -15.83 -25.33 7.93
N VAL A 387 -15.81 -24.53 9.03
CA VAL A 387 -15.51 -23.07 8.99
C VAL A 387 -14.13 -22.79 8.43
N GLU A 388 -13.12 -23.50 8.91
CA GLU A 388 -11.74 -23.33 8.44
C GLU A 388 -11.63 -23.64 6.94
N THR A 389 -12.25 -24.74 6.50
CA THR A 389 -12.30 -25.12 5.09
C THR A 389 -13.06 -24.09 4.24
N GLU A 390 -14.17 -23.55 4.74
CA GLU A 390 -14.91 -22.50 4.06
C GLU A 390 -14.09 -21.21 3.94
N ILE A 391 -13.45 -20.76 5.02
CA ILE A 391 -12.57 -19.58 5.00
C ILE A 391 -11.42 -19.78 4.00
N MET A 392 -10.78 -20.96 4.02
CA MET A 392 -9.71 -21.30 3.08
C MET A 392 -10.22 -21.25 1.64
N ASN A 393 -11.38 -21.86 1.35
CA ASN A 393 -12.01 -21.81 0.03
C ASN A 393 -12.32 -20.36 -0.39
N LEU A 394 -12.77 -19.52 0.56
CA LEU A 394 -13.02 -18.11 0.29
C LEU A 394 -11.74 -17.36 -0.11
N ILE A 395 -10.64 -17.56 0.65
CA ILE A 395 -9.35 -16.96 0.35
C ILE A 395 -8.81 -17.48 -0.99
N ASP A 396 -8.95 -18.77 -1.26
CA ASP A 396 -8.48 -19.40 -2.51
C ASP A 396 -9.31 -18.99 -3.72
N ASN A 397 -10.61 -18.80 -3.55
CA ASN A 397 -11.53 -18.38 -4.62
C ASN A 397 -11.50 -16.87 -4.88
N LEU A 398 -10.78 -16.07 -4.09
CA LEU A 398 -10.49 -14.70 -4.45
C LEU A 398 -9.68 -14.72 -5.76
N ARG A 399 -10.35 -14.58 -6.90
CA ARG A 399 -9.74 -14.54 -8.24
C ARG A 399 -9.71 -13.10 -8.74
N ILE A 400 -8.62 -12.81 -9.46
CA ILE A 400 -8.48 -11.60 -10.29
C ILE A 400 -9.38 -11.73 -11.49
#